data_0550c22bbf8b7fb329c2ba71c00e5797
#
_entry.id   0550c22bbf8b7fb329c2ba71c00e5797
#
_cell.length_a   1.000
_cell.length_b   1.000
_cell.length_c   1.000
_cell.angle_alpha   90.00
_cell.angle_beta   90.00
_cell.angle_gamma   90.00
#
_symmetry.space_group_name_H-M   'P 1'
#
loop_
_entity.id
_entity.type
_entity.pdbx_description
1 polymer ?
#
loop_
_entity_poly.entity_id
_entity_poly.type
_entity_poly.pdbx_seq_one_letter_code
_entity_poly.pdbx_strand_id
1 'polypeptide(L)'
;LKNKNGSPMLIIDNPPFTIKEKIIDTLYNRKGQSFVLLLPIDTLSRVYMKKYTKNFQLVIPHESYGFYNSNGYKASPQKCVWFCWRMAPYLKTSKAIIRLDKIVDKYYDALEEIK
;
A
#
# COMPACT_ATOMS: atom_id res chain seq x y z
N LEU A 1 -16.47 -10.97 -0.34
CA LEU A 1 -15.70 -12.03 0.30
C LEU A 1 -15.43 -11.72 1.76
N LYS A 2 -15.55 -12.73 2.59
CA LYS A 2 -15.36 -12.58 4.03
C LYS A 2 -14.50 -13.69 4.59
N ASN A 3 -13.79 -13.40 5.69
CA ASN A 3 -13.09 -14.40 6.47
C ASN A 3 -14.07 -15.31 7.21
N LYS A 4 -13.55 -16.40 7.78
CA LYS A 4 -14.36 -17.36 8.53
C LYS A 4 -15.15 -16.72 9.69
N ASN A 5 -14.60 -15.65 10.28
CA ASN A 5 -15.24 -14.93 11.39
C ASN A 5 -16.23 -13.86 10.93
N GLY A 6 -16.55 -13.80 9.64
CA GLY A 6 -17.49 -12.84 9.08
C GLY A 6 -16.93 -11.48 8.77
N SER A 7 -15.65 -11.20 9.05
CA SER A 7 -15.03 -9.92 8.70
C SER A 7 -14.67 -9.88 7.22
N PRO A 8 -14.65 -8.69 6.58
CA PRO A 8 -14.21 -8.56 5.19
C PRO A 8 -12.77 -9.04 5.00
N MET A 9 -12.50 -9.65 3.85
CA MET A 9 -11.13 -10.05 3.51
C MET A 9 -10.28 -8.82 3.20
N LEU A 10 -8.99 -8.91 3.52
CA LEU A 10 -8.01 -7.88 3.18
C LEU A 10 -7.90 -7.74 1.66
N ILE A 11 -7.86 -6.50 1.19
CA ILE A 11 -7.66 -6.17 -0.22
C ILE A 11 -6.30 -5.50 -0.38
N ILE A 12 -5.49 -5.99 -1.33
CA ILE A 12 -4.21 -5.39 -1.70
C ILE A 12 -4.24 -5.22 -3.21
N ASP A 13 -4.06 -3.99 -3.70
CA ASP A 13 -4.19 -3.72 -5.12
C ASP A 13 -3.24 -2.60 -5.57
N ASN A 14 -3.01 -2.59 -6.89
CA ASN A 14 -2.30 -1.53 -7.59
C ASN A 14 -3.26 -0.96 -8.64
N PRO A 15 -4.20 -0.09 -8.23
CA PRO A 15 -5.27 0.36 -9.12
C PRO A 15 -4.78 1.33 -10.19
N PRO A 16 -5.51 1.44 -11.31
CA PRO A 16 -5.26 2.53 -12.26
C PRO A 16 -5.36 3.88 -11.56
N PHE A 17 -4.40 4.76 -11.81
CA PHE A 17 -4.33 6.04 -11.10
C PHE A 17 -5.50 6.97 -11.42
N THR A 18 -6.11 6.79 -12.58
CA THR A 18 -7.24 7.64 -13.02
C THR A 18 -8.52 7.42 -12.21
N ILE A 19 -8.66 6.26 -11.57
CA ILE A 19 -9.86 5.91 -10.79
C ILE A 19 -9.55 5.73 -9.30
N LYS A 20 -8.38 6.13 -8.85
CA LYS A 20 -7.94 5.91 -7.46
C LYS A 20 -8.87 6.51 -6.42
N GLU A 21 -9.38 7.73 -6.66
CA GLU A 21 -10.31 8.38 -5.72
C GLU A 21 -11.57 7.55 -5.54
N LYS A 22 -12.14 7.06 -6.64
CA LYS A 22 -13.35 6.24 -6.60
C LYS A 22 -13.13 4.93 -5.85
N ILE A 23 -11.98 4.31 -6.07
CA ILE A 23 -11.62 3.06 -5.39
C ILE A 23 -11.45 3.30 -3.89
N ILE A 24 -10.74 4.35 -3.52
CA ILE A 24 -10.55 4.71 -2.11
C ILE A 24 -11.91 4.94 -1.44
N ASP A 25 -12.77 5.73 -2.08
CA ASP A 25 -14.08 6.06 -1.54
C ASP A 25 -14.93 4.80 -1.33
N THR A 26 -14.95 3.92 -2.31
CA THR A 26 -15.73 2.68 -2.24
C THR A 26 -15.25 1.80 -1.09
N LEU A 27 -13.94 1.60 -0.97
CA LEU A 27 -13.38 0.71 0.04
C LEU A 27 -13.41 1.33 1.44
N TYR A 28 -13.18 2.63 1.53
CA TYR A 28 -13.20 3.34 2.81
C TYR A 28 -14.58 3.29 3.46
N ASN A 29 -15.63 3.41 2.64
CA ASN A 29 -17.02 3.40 3.11
C ASN A 29 -17.55 1.98 3.36
N ARG A 30 -16.79 0.96 3.03
CA ARG A 30 -17.17 -0.42 3.33
C ARG A 30 -16.77 -0.73 4.78
N LYS A 31 -17.77 -0.99 5.62
CA LYS A 31 -17.56 -1.17 7.05
C LYS A 31 -16.54 -2.27 7.36
N GLY A 32 -15.53 -1.93 8.16
CA GLY A 32 -14.52 -2.89 8.61
C GLY A 32 -13.54 -3.34 7.54
N GLN A 33 -13.58 -2.79 6.33
CA GLN A 33 -12.72 -3.21 5.24
C GLN A 33 -11.30 -2.71 5.45
N SER A 34 -10.34 -3.64 5.58
CA SER A 34 -8.92 -3.35 5.54
C SER A 34 -8.45 -3.39 4.09
N PHE A 35 -7.68 -2.41 3.67
CA PHE A 35 -7.17 -2.40 2.31
C PHE A 35 -5.88 -1.62 2.18
N VAL A 36 -5.08 -2.01 1.19
CA VAL A 36 -3.79 -1.44 0.89
C VAL A 36 -3.74 -1.16 -0.61
N LEU A 37 -3.38 0.06 -0.97
CA LEU A 37 -3.26 0.46 -2.37
C LEU A 37 -1.87 1.03 -2.63
N LEU A 38 -1.27 0.61 -3.74
CA LEU A 38 0.00 1.18 -4.19
C LEU A 38 -0.33 2.41 -5.05
N LEU A 39 0.00 3.59 -4.55
CA LEU A 39 -0.36 4.86 -5.18
C LEU A 39 0.84 5.80 -5.22
N PRO A 40 0.86 6.75 -6.19
CA PRO A 40 1.89 7.79 -6.19
C PRO A 40 1.85 8.58 -4.89
N ILE A 41 3.03 8.92 -4.38
CA ILE A 41 3.13 9.63 -3.10
C ILE A 41 2.43 10.99 -3.11
N ASP A 42 2.35 11.64 -4.26
CA ASP A 42 1.68 12.93 -4.40
C ASP A 42 0.16 12.84 -4.18
N THR A 43 -0.41 11.63 -4.17
CA THR A 43 -1.81 11.41 -3.81
C THR A 43 -2.12 11.97 -2.42
N LEU A 44 -1.13 11.98 -1.52
CA LEU A 44 -1.30 12.54 -0.17
C LEU A 44 -1.70 14.02 -0.20
N SER A 45 -1.27 14.76 -1.20
CA SER A 45 -1.56 16.19 -1.32
C SER A 45 -2.91 16.50 -1.96
N ARG A 46 -3.61 15.49 -2.45
CA ARG A 46 -4.93 15.70 -3.06
C ARG A 46 -5.96 16.11 -2.02
N VAL A 47 -6.77 17.09 -2.38
CA VAL A 47 -7.78 17.65 -1.47
C VAL A 47 -8.76 16.58 -0.99
N TYR A 48 -9.14 15.65 -1.87
CA TYR A 48 -10.09 14.60 -1.51
C TYR A 48 -9.55 13.66 -0.40
N MET A 49 -8.23 13.56 -0.23
CA MET A 49 -7.64 12.70 0.80
C MET A 49 -7.98 13.16 2.22
N LYS A 50 -8.41 14.39 2.40
CA LYS A 50 -8.83 14.91 3.71
C LYS A 50 -9.97 14.09 4.32
N LYS A 51 -10.77 13.42 3.48
CA LYS A 51 -11.89 12.60 3.92
C LYS A 51 -11.47 11.24 4.44
N TYR A 52 -10.26 10.80 4.12
CA TYR A 52 -9.83 9.40 4.31
C TYR A 52 -8.64 9.27 5.27
N THR A 53 -8.57 10.14 6.26
CA THR A 53 -7.43 10.16 7.19
C THR A 53 -7.60 9.23 8.38
N LYS A 54 -8.82 8.79 8.66
CA LYS A 54 -9.07 7.93 9.82
C LYS A 54 -8.60 6.51 9.53
N ASN A 55 -7.86 5.92 10.50
CA ASN A 55 -7.30 4.57 10.40
C ASN A 55 -6.33 4.41 9.22
N PHE A 56 -5.63 5.48 8.87
CA PHE A 56 -4.73 5.54 7.73
C PHE A 56 -3.27 5.41 8.17
N GLN A 57 -2.51 4.63 7.41
CA GLN A 57 -1.06 4.48 7.61
C GLN A 57 -0.37 4.45 6.24
N LEU A 58 0.90 4.88 6.21
CA LEU A 58 1.74 4.77 5.03
C LEU A 58 2.83 3.74 5.28
N VAL A 59 3.03 2.85 4.32
CA VAL A 59 4.18 1.95 4.32
C VAL A 59 5.07 2.35 3.14
N ILE A 60 6.27 2.80 3.46
CA ILE A 60 7.24 3.28 2.48
C ILE A 60 8.21 2.15 2.18
N PRO A 61 8.31 1.69 0.92
CA PRO A 61 9.24 0.62 0.58
C PRO A 61 10.68 1.09 0.71
N HIS A 62 11.61 0.14 0.85
CA HIS A 62 13.03 0.44 0.94
C HIS A 62 13.51 1.25 -0.26
N GLU A 63 13.08 0.86 -1.46
CA GLU A 63 13.38 1.54 -2.71
C GLU A 63 12.08 1.88 -3.43
N SER A 64 12.10 2.99 -4.20
CA SER A 64 10.94 3.38 -5.00
C SER A 64 10.67 2.34 -6.07
N TYR A 65 9.41 1.96 -6.26
CA TYR A 65 9.03 1.07 -7.34
C TYR A 65 9.14 1.82 -8.67
N GLY A 66 9.75 1.16 -9.66
CA GLY A 66 9.81 1.67 -11.01
C GLY A 66 8.71 1.03 -11.85
N PHE A 67 8.16 1.80 -12.77
CA PHE A 67 7.19 1.31 -13.73
C PHE A 67 7.78 1.42 -15.13
N TYR A 68 7.48 0.44 -15.98
CA TYR A 68 7.94 0.40 -17.35
C TYR A 68 6.76 0.53 -18.30
N ASN A 69 6.95 1.24 -19.40
CA ASN A 69 5.95 1.28 -20.46
C ASN A 69 6.03 0.01 -21.32
N SER A 70 5.14 -0.10 -22.31
CA SER A 70 5.09 -1.27 -23.19
C SER A 70 6.37 -1.50 -24.00
N ASN A 71 7.24 -0.49 -24.12
CA ASN A 71 8.51 -0.58 -24.84
C ASN A 71 9.67 -0.99 -23.94
N GLY A 72 9.43 -1.26 -22.67
CA GLY A 72 10.46 -1.65 -21.72
C GLY A 72 11.23 -0.49 -21.09
N TYR A 73 10.86 0.74 -21.41
CA TYR A 73 11.46 1.93 -20.82
C TYR A 73 10.73 2.34 -19.55
N LYS A 74 11.44 2.88 -18.58
CA LYS A 74 10.85 3.36 -17.34
C LYS A 74 9.84 4.47 -17.68
N ALA A 75 8.56 4.20 -17.38
CA ALA A 75 7.45 5.03 -17.85
C ALA A 75 7.39 6.38 -17.16
N SER A 76 7.78 6.46 -15.89
CA SER A 76 7.66 7.70 -15.11
C SER A 76 8.51 7.63 -13.86
N PRO A 77 9.07 8.77 -13.41
CA PRO A 77 9.73 8.84 -12.12
C PRO A 77 8.75 8.87 -10.94
N GLN A 78 7.47 8.59 -11.15
CA GLN A 78 6.49 8.58 -10.08
C GLN A 78 6.87 7.57 -9.03
N LYS A 79 7.07 8.06 -7.81
CA LYS A 79 7.37 7.22 -6.66
C LYS A 79 6.07 6.80 -6.02
N CYS A 80 5.90 5.49 -5.83
CA CYS A 80 4.70 4.95 -5.23
C CYS A 80 5.01 4.39 -3.85
N VAL A 81 4.04 4.53 -2.97
CA VAL A 81 4.09 4.00 -1.62
C VAL A 81 2.77 3.27 -1.33
N TRP A 82 2.77 2.46 -0.28
CA TRP A 82 1.57 1.74 0.12
C TRP A 82 0.71 2.59 1.03
N PHE A 83 -0.50 2.87 0.57
CA PHE A 83 -1.54 3.57 1.34
C PHE A 83 -2.39 2.51 2.02
N CYS A 84 -2.42 2.53 3.35
CA CYS A 84 -3.04 1.48 4.15
C CYS A 84 -4.21 2.03 4.97
N TRP A 85 -5.33 1.34 4.96
CA TRP A 85 -6.48 1.67 5.80
C TRP A 85 -6.93 0.46 6.59
N ARG A 86 -7.15 0.66 7.90
CA ARG A 86 -7.56 -0.38 8.84
C ARG A 86 -6.60 -1.57 8.87
N MET A 87 -5.31 -1.26 8.72
CA MET A 87 -4.26 -2.29 8.66
C MET A 87 -3.48 -2.45 9.96
N ALA A 88 -3.75 -1.63 10.98
CA ALA A 88 -2.99 -1.70 12.23
C ALA A 88 -2.92 -3.11 12.84
N PRO A 89 -4.00 -3.92 12.85
CA PRO A 89 -3.91 -5.29 13.36
C PRO A 89 -2.96 -6.19 12.57
N TYR A 90 -2.88 -5.99 11.26
CA TYR A 90 -2.00 -6.77 10.39
C TYR A 90 -0.55 -6.30 10.51
N LEU A 91 -0.35 -4.99 10.57
CA LEU A 91 0.99 -4.38 10.69
C LEU A 91 1.54 -4.46 12.11
N LYS A 92 0.68 -4.77 13.08
CA LYS A 92 0.99 -4.86 14.52
C LYS A 92 1.60 -3.56 15.06
N THR A 93 1.16 -2.43 14.51
CA THR A 93 1.56 -1.11 14.94
C THR A 93 0.52 -0.09 14.50
N SER A 94 0.37 0.98 15.27
CA SER A 94 -0.50 2.10 14.93
C SER A 94 0.29 3.31 14.41
N LYS A 95 1.58 3.17 14.18
CA LYS A 95 2.40 4.26 13.64
C LYS A 95 1.85 4.71 12.30
N ALA A 96 1.82 6.04 12.09
CA ALA A 96 1.28 6.60 10.85
C ALA A 96 2.18 6.34 9.65
N ILE A 97 3.49 6.33 9.85
CA ILE A 97 4.47 6.13 8.79
C ILE A 97 5.40 4.99 9.17
N ILE A 98 5.51 4.01 8.29
CA ILE A 98 6.36 2.84 8.46
C ILE A 98 7.30 2.79 7.27
N ARG A 99 8.61 2.84 7.52
CA ARG A 99 9.60 2.69 6.47
C ARG A 99 10.16 1.27 6.52
N LEU A 100 10.10 0.57 5.39
CA LEU A 100 10.63 -0.79 5.30
C LEU A 100 12.14 -0.77 5.14
N ASP A 101 12.82 -1.63 5.88
CA ASP A 101 14.25 -1.88 5.72
C ASP A 101 14.50 -2.85 4.56
N LYS A 102 15.78 -3.10 4.26
CA LYS A 102 16.21 -4.10 3.27
C LYS A 102 15.97 -5.52 3.78
N ILE A 103 14.73 -5.87 4.08
CA ILE A 103 14.40 -7.19 4.61
C ILE A 103 14.78 -8.28 3.62
N VAL A 104 14.61 -8.01 2.32
CA VAL A 104 14.92 -8.98 1.27
C VAL A 104 16.41 -9.34 1.27
N ASP A 105 17.27 -8.34 1.40
CA ASP A 105 18.73 -8.58 1.44
C ASP A 105 19.10 -9.44 2.64
N LYS A 106 18.56 -9.14 3.81
CA LYS A 106 18.80 -9.93 5.02
C LYS A 106 18.34 -11.38 4.85
N TYR A 107 17.22 -11.57 4.19
CA TYR A 107 16.68 -12.91 3.93
C TYR A 107 17.59 -13.71 2.99
N TYR A 108 18.05 -13.08 1.91
CA TYR A 108 18.96 -13.75 0.97
C TYR A 108 20.31 -14.05 1.60
N ASP A 109 20.84 -13.14 2.40
CA ASP A 109 22.09 -13.37 3.14
C ASP A 109 21.95 -14.59 4.06
N ALA A 110 20.82 -14.68 4.78
CA ALA A 110 20.56 -15.83 5.64
C ALA A 110 20.47 -17.14 4.84
N LEU A 111 19.87 -17.10 3.65
CA LEU A 111 19.80 -18.28 2.78
C LEU A 111 21.18 -18.71 2.30
N GLU A 112 22.05 -17.77 1.97
CA GLU A 112 23.43 -18.09 1.55
C GLU A 112 24.22 -18.75 2.68
N GLU A 113 24.03 -18.34 3.92
CA GLU A 113 24.69 -18.96 5.09
C GLU A 113 24.25 -20.40 5.31
N ILE A 114 23.02 -20.76 4.92
CA ILE A 114 22.49 -22.11 5.07
C ILE A 114 23.04 -23.06 4.01
N LYS A 115 23.44 -22.54 2.86
CA LYS A 115 24.04 -23.33 1.81
C LYS A 115 25.48 -23.73 2.20
#